data_7cb88420fb8f663d60e9732f4c0af2eb
#
_entry.id   7cb88420fb8f663d60e9732f4c0af2eb
#
_cell.length_a   1.000
_cell.length_b   1.000
_cell.length_c   1.000
_cell.angle_alpha   90.00
_cell.angle_beta   90.00
_cell.angle_gamma   90.00
#
_symmetry.space_group_name_H-M   'P 1'
#
loop_
_entity.id
_entity.type
_entity.pdbx_description
1 polymer ?
#
loop_
_entity_poly.entity_id
_entity_poly.type
_entity_poly.pdbx_seq_one_letter_code
_entity_poly.pdbx_strand_id
1 'polypeptide(L)'
;SVSISPSTTFTLPPQLSETSGLLWWNNELWTNNDDTDTHLHAIDTSNGSLLQDYDVKWAVNNDWEDLDADTAYLYIGDFGNNVAGNRTNLKIIRVEKASLIAGNPIIDSIMFSYPDQTNFSSAGANNTNFDCEAMVLTTDSIYLFTKQWVSQKTTLYALSKTPGTYVADSITTYNVQGLITGAVTLQQKQLTVLCGYTNLVQPFLYLLYDYQDNAFFNGNKRKINISLPFHQIEGIASENG
;
A
#
# COMPACT_ATOMS: atom_id res chain seq x y z
N SER A 1 -12.00 8.17 -22.10
CA SER A 1 -11.66 7.84 -20.71
C SER A 1 -12.76 8.35 -19.79
N VAL A 2 -13.13 7.56 -18.79
CA VAL A 2 -14.04 8.03 -17.72
C VAL A 2 -13.19 8.77 -16.72
N SER A 3 -13.70 9.90 -16.20
CA SER A 3 -13.04 10.70 -15.17
C SER A 3 -14.01 11.01 -14.04
N ILE A 4 -13.51 11.06 -12.82
CA ILE A 4 -14.25 11.45 -11.62
C ILE A 4 -13.52 12.60 -10.93
N SER A 5 -14.25 13.43 -10.20
CA SER A 5 -13.67 14.49 -9.37
C SER A 5 -13.83 14.14 -7.89
N PRO A 6 -12.88 14.51 -7.03
CA PRO A 6 -13.09 14.45 -5.59
C PRO A 6 -14.34 15.26 -5.20
N SER A 7 -15.12 14.74 -4.26
CA SER A 7 -16.24 15.49 -3.68
C SER A 7 -15.78 16.51 -2.63
N THR A 8 -14.67 16.21 -1.96
CA THR A 8 -14.06 17.04 -0.92
C THR A 8 -12.56 16.87 -0.94
N THR A 9 -11.83 17.93 -0.60
CA THR A 9 -10.38 17.91 -0.43
C THR A 9 -10.00 18.71 0.81
N PHE A 10 -8.96 18.28 1.51
CA PHE A 10 -8.39 18.95 2.67
C PHE A 10 -6.87 19.02 2.53
N THR A 11 -6.28 20.05 3.12
CA THR A 11 -4.83 20.10 3.33
C THR A 11 -4.53 19.43 4.66
N LEU A 12 -3.64 18.45 4.64
CA LEU A 12 -3.19 17.79 5.85
C LEU A 12 -2.20 18.68 6.62
N PRO A 13 -2.08 18.52 7.95
CA PRO A 13 -1.11 19.25 8.75
C PRO A 13 0.34 18.85 8.36
N PRO A 14 1.33 19.72 8.58
CA PRO A 14 2.72 19.49 8.16
C PRO A 14 3.36 18.20 8.70
N GLN A 15 2.88 17.66 9.83
CA GLN A 15 3.32 16.39 10.39
C GLN A 15 3.01 15.19 9.48
N LEU A 16 2.09 15.36 8.53
CA LEU A 16 1.63 14.35 7.58
C LEU A 16 2.05 14.71 6.16
N SER A 17 3.22 15.34 5.97
CA SER A 17 3.71 15.76 4.65
C SER A 17 4.17 14.59 3.77
N GLU A 18 4.56 13.50 4.38
CA GLU A 18 5.07 12.29 3.70
C GLU A 18 4.09 11.11 3.87
N THR A 19 2.76 11.40 3.87
CA THR A 19 1.76 10.33 3.99
C THR A 19 1.79 9.39 2.79
N SER A 20 1.74 8.07 3.08
CA SER A 20 1.69 7.02 2.09
C SER A 20 0.44 6.14 2.27
N GLY A 21 0.47 5.07 3.04
CA GLY A 21 -0.65 4.15 3.21
C GLY A 21 -1.91 4.76 3.83
N LEU A 22 -3.07 4.22 3.50
CA LEU A 22 -4.35 4.57 4.12
C LEU A 22 -5.11 3.33 4.57
N LEU A 23 -5.70 3.39 5.76
CA LEU A 23 -6.50 2.30 6.34
C LEU A 23 -7.72 2.85 7.07
N TRP A 24 -8.90 2.30 6.81
CA TRP A 24 -10.08 2.51 7.64
C TRP A 24 -10.09 1.49 8.78
N TRP A 25 -9.88 1.94 10.00
CA TRP A 25 -9.86 1.10 11.19
C TRP A 25 -10.41 1.85 12.40
N ASN A 26 -11.16 1.16 13.24
CA ASN A 26 -11.75 1.70 14.48
C ASN A 26 -12.59 2.97 14.26
N ASN A 27 -13.32 3.05 13.13
CA ASN A 27 -14.13 4.18 12.67
C ASN A 27 -13.34 5.46 12.38
N GLU A 28 -12.06 5.35 12.10
CA GLU A 28 -11.17 6.45 11.76
C GLU A 28 -10.36 6.12 10.52
N LEU A 29 -9.92 7.14 9.79
CA LEU A 29 -8.97 7.00 8.70
C LEU A 29 -7.55 7.12 9.24
N TRP A 30 -6.76 6.09 9.07
CA TRP A 30 -5.37 6.01 9.51
C TRP A 30 -4.40 6.12 8.35
N THR A 31 -3.25 6.72 8.62
CA THR A 31 -2.12 6.85 7.68
C THR A 31 -0.79 6.70 8.41
N ASN A 32 0.27 6.49 7.64
CA ASN A 32 1.67 6.56 8.07
C ASN A 32 2.42 7.57 7.20
N ASN A 33 3.58 8.02 7.64
CA ASN A 33 4.57 8.65 6.78
C ASN A 33 5.54 7.57 6.25
N ASP A 34 6.12 7.79 5.07
CA ASP A 34 7.12 6.91 4.45
C ASP A 34 8.56 7.18 4.92
N ASP A 35 8.75 8.21 5.72
CA ASP A 35 10.04 8.61 6.30
C ASP A 35 10.42 7.81 7.58
N THR A 36 11.17 8.39 8.50
CA THR A 36 11.61 7.73 9.75
C THR A 36 10.56 7.70 10.86
N ASP A 37 9.39 8.27 10.65
CA ASP A 37 8.30 8.29 11.63
C ASP A 37 7.73 6.87 11.85
N THR A 38 7.56 6.48 13.10
CA THR A 38 7.01 5.17 13.50
C THR A 38 5.59 5.27 14.04
N HIS A 39 4.91 6.39 13.84
CA HIS A 39 3.54 6.58 14.27
C HIS A 39 2.54 6.24 13.16
N LEU A 40 1.42 5.69 13.59
CA LEU A 40 0.19 5.65 12.79
C LEU A 40 -0.68 6.81 13.24
N HIS A 41 -1.18 7.59 12.29
CA HIS A 41 -1.92 8.82 12.55
C HIS A 41 -3.37 8.70 12.11
N ALA A 42 -4.31 9.01 13.00
CA ALA A 42 -5.73 9.09 12.67
C ALA A 42 -6.11 10.49 12.18
N ILE A 43 -6.85 10.56 11.09
CA ILE A 43 -7.24 11.80 10.41
C ILE A 43 -8.76 11.97 10.51
N ASP A 44 -9.21 13.17 10.86
CA ASP A 44 -10.60 13.58 10.74
C ASP A 44 -10.98 13.77 9.27
N THR A 45 -11.84 12.90 8.76
CA THR A 45 -12.30 12.93 7.37
C THR A 45 -13.21 14.11 7.04
N SER A 46 -13.63 14.90 8.03
CA SER A 46 -14.44 16.09 7.83
C SER A 46 -13.62 17.35 7.54
N ASN A 47 -12.36 17.39 7.99
CA ASN A 47 -11.53 18.59 7.89
C ASN A 47 -10.02 18.35 7.69
N GLY A 48 -9.56 17.08 7.72
CA GLY A 48 -8.16 16.71 7.53
C GLY A 48 -7.26 16.89 8.76
N SER A 49 -7.80 17.23 9.94
CA SER A 49 -7.00 17.41 11.14
C SER A 49 -6.57 16.07 11.77
N LEU A 50 -5.45 16.10 12.48
CA LEU A 50 -4.97 14.97 13.27
C LEU A 50 -5.89 14.75 14.49
N LEU A 51 -6.38 13.52 14.69
CA LEU A 51 -7.22 13.13 15.84
C LEU A 51 -6.37 12.54 16.96
N GLN A 52 -5.57 11.56 16.63
CA GLN A 52 -4.70 10.83 17.55
C GLN A 52 -3.59 10.12 16.80
N ASP A 53 -2.65 9.56 17.52
CA ASP A 53 -1.58 8.74 16.98
C ASP A 53 -1.27 7.54 17.87
N TYR A 54 -0.68 6.50 17.26
CA TYR A 54 -0.11 5.35 17.96
C TYR A 54 1.33 5.16 17.56
N ASP A 55 2.23 5.21 18.54
CA ASP A 55 3.64 4.87 18.34
C ASP A 55 3.81 3.34 18.23
N VAL A 56 4.24 2.88 17.07
CA VAL A 56 4.62 1.48 16.84
C VAL A 56 6.04 1.27 17.39
N LYS A 57 6.18 1.39 18.71
CA LYS A 57 7.44 1.23 19.43
C LYS A 57 8.17 -0.01 18.98
N TRP A 58 9.48 0.06 18.92
CA TRP A 58 10.41 -1.00 18.52
C TRP A 58 10.40 -1.33 17.02
N ALA A 59 9.47 -0.79 16.24
CA ALA A 59 9.55 -0.84 14.79
C ALA A 59 10.63 0.11 14.27
N VAL A 60 11.11 -0.18 13.06
CA VAL A 60 11.97 0.73 12.29
C VAL A 60 11.23 1.02 10.99
N ASN A 61 11.02 2.27 10.69
CA ASN A 61 10.53 2.72 9.40
C ASN A 61 11.75 2.95 8.49
N ASN A 62 11.89 2.06 7.48
CA ASN A 62 12.90 2.26 6.44
C ASN A 62 12.27 2.90 5.20
N ASP A 63 10.98 2.55 4.91
CA ASP A 63 10.21 3.03 3.77
C ASP A 63 8.81 2.40 3.84
N TRP A 64 7.96 2.93 4.76
CA TRP A 64 6.61 2.41 5.00
C TRP A 64 5.64 2.95 3.96
N GLU A 65 5.05 2.07 3.16
CA GLU A 65 4.29 2.46 1.98
C GLU A 65 2.78 2.19 2.06
N ASP A 66 2.36 1.11 2.69
CA ASP A 66 0.93 0.78 2.72
C ASP A 66 0.50 0.15 4.04
N LEU A 67 -0.79 0.26 4.33
CA LEU A 67 -1.44 -0.24 5.53
C LEU A 67 -2.63 -1.13 5.17
N ASP A 68 -2.76 -2.25 5.84
CA ASP A 68 -3.98 -3.06 5.81
C ASP A 68 -4.20 -3.75 7.17
N ALA A 69 -5.35 -4.37 7.38
CA ALA A 69 -5.68 -4.97 8.66
C ALA A 69 -6.59 -6.19 8.52
N ASP A 70 -6.40 -7.16 9.41
CA ASP A 70 -7.39 -8.19 9.68
C ASP A 70 -8.05 -7.96 11.06
N THR A 71 -8.75 -8.95 11.56
CA THR A 71 -9.47 -8.84 12.84
C THR A 71 -8.52 -8.52 14.01
N ALA A 72 -7.32 -9.13 14.05
CA ALA A 72 -6.41 -9.08 15.20
C ALA A 72 -5.21 -8.15 15.01
N TYR A 73 -4.76 -7.98 13.76
CA TYR A 73 -3.50 -7.32 13.45
C TYR A 73 -3.66 -6.16 12.46
N LEU A 74 -2.79 -5.17 12.61
CA LEU A 74 -2.42 -4.21 11.57
C LEU A 74 -1.19 -4.74 10.83
N TYR A 75 -1.12 -4.48 9.55
CA TYR A 75 0.01 -4.82 8.67
C TYR A 75 0.55 -3.54 8.07
N ILE A 76 1.85 -3.32 8.21
CA ILE A 76 2.56 -2.15 7.72
C ILE A 76 3.60 -2.62 6.72
N GLY A 77 3.51 -2.18 5.49
CA GLY A 77 4.42 -2.55 4.42
C GLY A 77 5.69 -1.73 4.43
N ASP A 78 6.77 -2.22 5.03
CA ASP A 78 8.12 -1.63 4.95
C ASP A 78 8.85 -2.23 3.74
N PHE A 79 8.42 -1.83 2.55
CA PHE A 79 8.84 -2.46 1.31
C PHE A 79 9.10 -1.47 0.15
N GLY A 80 9.06 -0.17 0.37
CA GLY A 80 9.51 0.82 -0.58
C GLY A 80 10.97 0.57 -0.99
N ASN A 81 11.32 0.79 -2.24
CA ASN A 81 12.63 0.48 -2.79
C ASN A 81 13.00 1.41 -3.95
N ASN A 82 12.47 2.64 -3.92
CA ASN A 82 12.59 3.63 -5.00
C ASN A 82 13.95 4.35 -5.02
N VAL A 83 14.67 4.42 -3.89
CA VAL A 83 15.93 5.19 -3.77
C VAL A 83 17.06 4.58 -4.60
N ALA A 84 17.22 3.26 -4.54
CA ALA A 84 18.31 2.57 -5.24
C ALA A 84 17.91 1.23 -5.87
N GLY A 85 16.70 0.76 -5.62
CA GLY A 85 16.18 -0.50 -6.17
C GLY A 85 16.88 -1.76 -5.68
N ASN A 86 17.60 -1.70 -4.56
CA ASN A 86 18.51 -2.76 -4.12
C ASN A 86 18.32 -3.22 -2.66
N ARG A 87 17.19 -2.89 -2.05
CA ARG A 87 16.89 -3.31 -0.67
C ARG A 87 16.81 -4.85 -0.58
N THR A 88 17.37 -5.39 0.50
CA THR A 88 17.36 -6.83 0.84
C THR A 88 16.67 -7.11 2.18
N ASN A 89 16.11 -6.06 2.80
CA ASN A 89 15.44 -6.11 4.10
C ASN A 89 13.95 -5.78 3.99
N LEU A 90 13.33 -6.10 2.86
CA LEU A 90 11.90 -5.90 2.65
C LEU A 90 11.10 -6.73 3.64
N LYS A 91 10.08 -6.13 4.23
CA LYS A 91 9.24 -6.82 5.22
C LYS A 91 7.86 -6.19 5.32
N ILE A 92 6.96 -6.96 5.92
CA ILE A 92 5.69 -6.46 6.42
C ILE A 92 5.76 -6.59 7.94
N ILE A 93 5.57 -5.49 8.64
CA ILE A 93 5.48 -5.44 10.09
C ILE A 93 4.05 -5.76 10.46
N ARG A 94 3.85 -6.72 11.35
CA ARG A 94 2.54 -7.08 11.86
C ARG A 94 2.45 -6.64 13.32
N VAL A 95 1.41 -5.88 13.66
CA VAL A 95 1.20 -5.28 14.97
C VAL A 95 -0.11 -5.77 15.55
N GLU A 96 -0.08 -6.36 16.76
CA GLU A 96 -1.30 -6.76 17.43
C GLU A 96 -2.09 -5.52 17.88
N LYS A 97 -3.33 -5.38 17.40
CA LYS A 97 -4.19 -4.21 17.64
C LYS A 97 -4.44 -3.91 19.10
N ALA A 98 -4.73 -4.94 19.90
CA ALA A 98 -5.02 -4.77 21.33
C ALA A 98 -3.81 -4.23 22.10
N SER A 99 -2.61 -4.71 21.79
CA SER A 99 -1.36 -4.28 22.41
C SER A 99 -0.95 -2.87 21.98
N LEU A 100 -1.22 -2.50 20.72
CA LEU A 100 -0.99 -1.15 20.21
C LEU A 100 -1.87 -0.14 20.95
N ILE A 101 -3.17 -0.40 21.05
CA ILE A 101 -4.12 0.43 21.80
C ILE A 101 -3.72 0.55 23.29
N ALA A 102 -3.16 -0.52 23.87
CA ALA A 102 -2.67 -0.51 25.24
C ALA A 102 -1.32 0.23 25.43
N GLY A 103 -0.70 0.75 24.35
CA GLY A 103 0.56 1.50 24.37
C GLY A 103 1.82 0.63 24.54
N ASN A 104 1.68 -0.68 24.42
CA ASN A 104 2.79 -1.65 24.47
C ASN A 104 2.71 -2.62 23.28
N PRO A 105 2.96 -2.16 22.04
CA PRO A 105 2.72 -2.94 20.85
C PRO A 105 3.56 -4.22 20.82
N ILE A 106 2.90 -5.34 20.54
CA ILE A 106 3.53 -6.62 20.21
C ILE A 106 3.66 -6.65 18.70
N ILE A 107 4.90 -6.74 18.22
CA ILE A 107 5.22 -6.73 16.80
C ILE A 107 5.97 -8.01 16.40
N ASP A 108 5.71 -8.46 15.21
CA ASP A 108 6.52 -9.45 14.49
C ASP A 108 6.63 -9.05 13.00
N SER A 109 7.33 -9.84 12.20
CA SER A 109 7.60 -9.48 10.82
C SER A 109 7.52 -10.67 9.87
N ILE A 110 7.09 -10.37 8.65
CA ILE A 110 7.12 -11.24 7.48
C ILE A 110 8.19 -10.68 6.56
N MET A 111 9.39 -11.26 6.61
CA MET A 111 10.52 -10.88 5.76
C MET A 111 10.35 -11.53 4.39
N PHE A 112 10.67 -10.82 3.32
CA PHE A 112 10.56 -11.41 1.99
C PHE A 112 11.60 -10.90 1.00
N SER A 113 11.74 -11.66 -0.10
CA SER A 113 12.46 -11.27 -1.30
C SER A 113 11.64 -11.64 -2.54
N TYR A 114 11.90 -10.97 -3.65
CA TYR A 114 11.30 -11.32 -4.94
C TYR A 114 12.11 -12.44 -5.61
N PRO A 115 11.45 -13.47 -6.21
CA PRO A 115 12.15 -14.59 -6.84
C PRO A 115 12.92 -14.20 -8.11
N ASP A 116 12.50 -13.11 -8.73
CA ASP A 116 13.02 -12.60 -10.00
C ASP A 116 13.95 -11.39 -9.86
N GLN A 117 14.14 -10.85 -8.65
CA GLN A 117 15.17 -9.86 -8.38
C GLN A 117 16.52 -10.53 -8.13
N THR A 118 17.37 -10.57 -9.15
CA THR A 118 18.68 -11.24 -9.11
C THR A 118 19.85 -10.26 -9.08
N ASN A 119 19.62 -8.97 -9.36
CA ASN A 119 20.62 -7.92 -9.31
C ASN A 119 20.30 -6.91 -8.20
N PHE A 120 21.20 -6.76 -7.26
CA PHE A 120 21.12 -5.82 -6.14
C PHE A 120 22.14 -4.68 -6.23
N SER A 121 22.69 -4.43 -7.42
CA SER A 121 23.44 -3.20 -7.67
C SER A 121 22.49 -2.00 -7.65
N SER A 122 22.97 -0.85 -7.16
CA SER A 122 22.15 0.38 -7.19
C SER A 122 21.72 0.72 -8.62
N ALA A 123 20.43 0.85 -8.82
CA ALA A 123 19.83 1.23 -10.11
C ALA A 123 19.69 2.76 -10.25
N GLY A 124 19.87 3.51 -9.14
CA GLY A 124 19.53 4.93 -9.03
C GLY A 124 18.06 5.15 -8.69
N ALA A 125 17.72 6.37 -8.32
CA ALA A 125 16.38 6.74 -7.87
C ALA A 125 15.32 6.52 -8.97
N ASN A 126 14.18 5.95 -8.57
CA ASN A 126 13.03 5.72 -9.46
C ASN A 126 13.37 4.91 -10.72
N ASN A 127 14.30 3.96 -10.62
CA ASN A 127 14.78 3.17 -11.74
C ASN A 127 14.79 1.67 -11.43
N THR A 128 13.73 1.17 -10.85
CA THR A 128 13.54 -0.25 -10.50
C THR A 128 12.14 -0.73 -10.89
N ASN A 129 11.97 -2.04 -11.05
CA ASN A 129 10.68 -2.71 -11.13
C ASN A 129 10.34 -3.48 -9.82
N PHE A 130 11.19 -3.35 -8.80
CA PHE A 130 11.06 -4.03 -7.50
C PHE A 130 10.80 -3.06 -6.35
N ASP A 131 10.17 -1.94 -6.65
CA ASP A 131 9.53 -1.07 -5.69
C ASP A 131 8.11 -1.56 -5.42
N CYS A 132 7.63 -1.47 -4.20
CA CYS A 132 6.29 -1.89 -3.83
C CYS A 132 5.64 -0.83 -2.96
N GLU A 133 4.42 -0.46 -3.30
CA GLU A 133 3.69 0.57 -2.57
C GLU A 133 2.22 0.20 -2.34
N ALA A 134 1.83 -1.06 -2.58
CA ALA A 134 0.45 -1.47 -2.41
C ALA A 134 0.34 -2.93 -1.97
N MET A 135 -0.53 -3.19 -0.99
CA MET A 135 -0.86 -4.53 -0.56
C MET A 135 -2.35 -4.69 -0.25
N VAL A 136 -2.84 -5.92 -0.34
CA VAL A 136 -4.16 -6.30 0.16
C VAL A 136 -4.08 -7.62 0.90
N LEU A 137 -4.88 -7.74 1.97
CA LEU A 137 -5.00 -8.95 2.75
C LEU A 137 -6.19 -9.79 2.27
N THR A 138 -5.98 -11.09 2.30
CA THR A 138 -7.07 -12.08 2.24
C THR A 138 -7.08 -12.89 3.52
N THR A 139 -7.90 -13.95 3.60
CA THR A 139 -7.96 -14.79 4.79
C THR A 139 -6.58 -15.34 5.18
N ASP A 140 -5.81 -15.84 4.22
CA ASP A 140 -4.58 -16.60 4.47
C ASP A 140 -3.32 -15.99 3.86
N SER A 141 -3.46 -14.98 3.01
CA SER A 141 -2.37 -14.44 2.19
C SER A 141 -2.34 -12.92 2.19
N ILE A 142 -1.17 -12.41 1.88
CA ILE A 142 -0.92 -11.01 1.55
C ILE A 142 -0.57 -10.95 0.08
N TYR A 143 -1.19 -10.06 -0.66
CA TYR A 143 -0.91 -9.80 -2.06
C TYR A 143 -0.27 -8.44 -2.22
N LEU A 144 0.89 -8.41 -2.90
CA LEU A 144 1.68 -7.21 -3.15
C LEU A 144 1.55 -6.79 -4.61
N PHE A 145 1.38 -5.51 -4.86
CA PHE A 145 1.35 -4.92 -6.20
C PHE A 145 2.54 -3.96 -6.34
N THR A 146 3.51 -4.31 -7.19
CA THR A 146 4.71 -3.50 -7.35
C THR A 146 4.45 -2.20 -8.13
N LYS A 147 5.15 -1.13 -7.74
CA LYS A 147 5.29 0.13 -8.48
C LYS A 147 6.48 0.04 -9.40
N GLN A 148 6.24 -0.28 -10.66
CA GLN A 148 7.32 -0.52 -11.62
C GLN A 148 7.69 0.75 -12.38
N TRP A 149 8.68 1.47 -11.88
CA TRP A 149 9.14 2.74 -12.44
C TRP A 149 9.60 2.62 -13.90
N VAL A 150 10.28 1.53 -14.25
CA VAL A 150 10.85 1.34 -15.59
C VAL A 150 9.80 0.88 -16.58
N SER A 151 8.98 -0.11 -16.21
CA SER A 151 8.05 -0.76 -17.13
C SER A 151 6.64 -0.19 -17.12
N GLN A 152 6.25 0.59 -16.08
CA GLN A 152 4.89 1.11 -15.83
C GLN A 152 3.83 0.01 -15.78
N LYS A 153 4.23 -1.13 -15.24
CA LYS A 153 3.41 -2.30 -14.97
C LYS A 153 3.31 -2.51 -13.46
N THR A 154 2.58 -3.52 -13.07
CA THR A 154 2.62 -4.09 -11.72
C THR A 154 2.78 -5.59 -11.81
N THR A 155 3.60 -6.16 -10.94
CA THR A 155 3.63 -7.60 -10.72
C THR A 155 2.94 -7.89 -9.41
N LEU A 156 2.03 -8.85 -9.45
CA LEU A 156 1.33 -9.40 -8.30
C LEU A 156 2.16 -10.51 -7.68
N TYR A 157 2.51 -10.35 -6.43
CA TYR A 157 3.16 -11.39 -5.62
C TYR A 157 2.25 -11.81 -4.47
N ALA A 158 2.42 -13.04 -4.00
CA ALA A 158 1.71 -13.55 -2.83
C ALA A 158 2.70 -13.97 -1.73
N LEU A 159 2.29 -13.76 -0.48
CA LEU A 159 3.01 -14.14 0.74
C LEU A 159 2.05 -14.77 1.75
N SER A 160 2.59 -15.62 2.62
CA SER A 160 1.88 -16.07 3.82
C SER A 160 1.71 -14.92 4.81
N LYS A 161 0.60 -14.89 5.55
CA LYS A 161 0.38 -13.99 6.70
C LYS A 161 1.11 -14.44 7.97
N THR A 162 1.73 -15.60 7.95
CA THR A 162 2.48 -16.12 9.10
C THR A 162 3.85 -15.45 9.18
N PRO A 163 4.28 -14.98 10.36
CA PRO A 163 5.63 -14.44 10.54
C PRO A 163 6.72 -15.41 10.12
N GLY A 164 7.75 -14.92 9.47
CA GLY A 164 8.84 -15.73 8.94
C GLY A 164 9.61 -15.06 7.82
N THR A 165 10.41 -15.85 7.10
CA THR A 165 11.19 -15.39 5.94
C THR A 165 10.80 -16.18 4.71
N TYR A 166 10.44 -15.49 3.63
CA TYR A 166 9.86 -16.08 2.43
C TYR A 166 10.52 -15.56 1.15
N VAL A 167 10.44 -16.38 0.12
CA VAL A 167 10.53 -15.91 -1.26
C VAL A 167 9.08 -15.74 -1.73
N ALA A 168 8.71 -14.56 -2.19
CA ALA A 168 7.35 -14.28 -2.61
C ALA A 168 6.96 -15.09 -3.86
N ASP A 169 5.72 -15.56 -3.93
CA ASP A 169 5.21 -16.25 -5.10
C ASP A 169 4.84 -15.25 -6.19
N SER A 170 5.54 -15.25 -7.31
CA SER A 170 5.22 -14.41 -8.46
C SER A 170 4.01 -14.96 -9.21
N ILE A 171 2.90 -14.23 -9.24
CA ILE A 171 1.62 -14.69 -9.80
C ILE A 171 1.46 -14.24 -11.24
N THR A 172 1.54 -12.95 -11.51
CA THR A 172 1.35 -12.38 -12.85
C THR A 172 1.84 -10.95 -12.92
N THR A 173 2.23 -10.51 -14.13
CA THR A 173 2.55 -9.10 -14.41
C THR A 173 1.48 -8.52 -15.31
N TYR A 174 0.96 -7.35 -14.96
CA TYR A 174 -0.10 -6.68 -15.70
C TYR A 174 0.30 -5.24 -16.08
N ASN A 175 -0.03 -4.85 -17.32
CA ASN A 175 0.24 -3.49 -17.80
C ASN A 175 -0.87 -2.53 -17.38
N VAL A 176 -0.66 -1.83 -16.29
CA VAL A 176 -1.58 -0.80 -15.76
C VAL A 176 -1.39 0.56 -16.41
N GLN A 177 -0.31 0.72 -17.20
CA GLN A 177 0.07 2.01 -17.83
C GLN A 177 0.20 3.13 -16.80
N GLY A 178 0.99 2.89 -15.76
CA GLY A 178 1.22 3.82 -14.67
C GLY A 178 1.91 3.16 -13.49
N LEU A 179 1.99 3.89 -12.41
CA LEU A 179 2.65 3.53 -11.16
C LEU A 179 1.58 3.27 -10.11
N ILE A 180 1.51 2.05 -9.57
CA ILE A 180 0.56 1.68 -8.51
C ILE A 180 1.17 2.09 -7.17
N THR A 181 0.38 2.76 -6.34
CA THR A 181 0.81 3.36 -5.07
C THR A 181 -0.08 2.99 -3.88
N GLY A 182 -1.17 2.27 -4.08
CA GLY A 182 -2.02 1.81 -2.99
C GLY A 182 -3.10 0.86 -3.50
N ALA A 183 -3.66 0.08 -2.60
CA ALA A 183 -4.71 -0.88 -2.91
C ALA A 183 -5.71 -1.02 -1.76
N VAL A 184 -6.97 -1.32 -2.10
CA VAL A 184 -8.00 -1.70 -1.14
C VAL A 184 -8.91 -2.77 -1.74
N THR A 185 -9.30 -3.75 -0.95
CA THR A 185 -10.26 -4.78 -1.35
C THR A 185 -11.55 -4.63 -0.58
N LEU A 186 -12.66 -4.47 -1.32
CA LEU A 186 -14.03 -4.51 -0.81
C LEU A 186 -14.55 -5.94 -0.99
N GLN A 187 -14.27 -6.81 -0.03
CA GLN A 187 -14.51 -8.25 -0.13
C GLN A 187 -15.96 -8.60 -0.45
N GLN A 188 -16.92 -7.94 0.21
CA GLN A 188 -18.35 -8.17 -0.01
C GLN A 188 -18.81 -7.82 -1.43
N LYS A 189 -18.07 -6.99 -2.15
CA LYS A 189 -18.35 -6.55 -3.51
C LYS A 189 -17.52 -7.28 -4.57
N GLN A 190 -16.61 -8.15 -4.14
CA GLN A 190 -15.58 -8.76 -5.02
C GLN A 190 -14.91 -7.72 -5.91
N LEU A 191 -14.51 -6.60 -5.29
CA LEU A 191 -13.90 -5.46 -5.96
C LEU A 191 -12.59 -5.14 -5.26
N THR A 192 -11.50 -5.15 -6.01
CA THR A 192 -10.22 -4.58 -5.59
C THR A 192 -9.98 -3.31 -6.39
N VAL A 193 -9.61 -2.24 -5.69
CA VAL A 193 -9.29 -0.96 -6.31
C VAL A 193 -7.83 -0.67 -6.04
N LEU A 194 -7.05 -0.50 -7.11
CA LEU A 194 -5.71 0.02 -7.05
C LEU A 194 -5.77 1.53 -7.31
N CYS A 195 -4.97 2.31 -6.64
CA CYS A 195 -4.73 3.70 -7.00
C CYS A 195 -3.31 3.88 -7.52
N GLY A 196 -3.07 5.00 -8.18
CA GLY A 196 -1.77 5.32 -8.74
C GLY A 196 -1.81 6.51 -9.69
N TYR A 197 -0.69 6.78 -10.33
CA TYR A 197 -0.57 7.89 -11.27
C TYR A 197 0.26 7.51 -12.50
N THR A 198 0.09 8.24 -13.57
CA THR A 198 0.87 8.08 -14.81
C THR A 198 2.19 8.86 -14.73
N ASN A 199 3.12 8.65 -15.66
CA ASN A 199 4.34 9.46 -15.78
C ASN A 199 4.08 10.97 -15.99
N LEU A 200 2.87 11.33 -16.40
CA LEU A 200 2.44 12.73 -16.50
C LEU A 200 1.77 13.24 -15.23
N VAL A 201 1.92 12.50 -14.14
CA VAL A 201 1.33 12.80 -12.83
C VAL A 201 -0.19 13.00 -12.93
N GLN A 202 -0.85 12.10 -13.69
CA GLN A 202 -2.30 12.02 -13.78
C GLN A 202 -2.78 10.88 -12.89
N PRO A 203 -3.44 11.17 -11.75
CA PRO A 203 -3.92 10.13 -10.84
C PRO A 203 -5.07 9.35 -11.45
N PHE A 204 -5.15 8.06 -11.07
CA PHE A 204 -6.21 7.16 -11.50
C PHE A 204 -6.58 6.13 -10.42
N LEU A 205 -7.77 5.59 -10.57
CA LEU A 205 -8.20 4.35 -9.94
C LEU A 205 -8.23 3.24 -11.00
N TYR A 206 -7.83 2.04 -10.59
CA TYR A 206 -7.88 0.85 -11.42
C TYR A 206 -8.74 -0.21 -10.73
N LEU A 207 -9.98 -0.37 -11.21
CA LEU A 207 -10.96 -1.29 -10.65
C LEU A 207 -10.74 -2.70 -11.22
N LEU A 208 -10.63 -3.69 -10.34
CA LEU A 208 -10.55 -5.12 -10.65
C LEU A 208 -11.79 -5.79 -10.06
N TYR A 209 -12.61 -6.41 -10.87
CA TYR A 209 -13.91 -6.97 -10.44
C TYR A 209 -14.31 -8.19 -11.29
N ASP A 210 -15.28 -8.95 -10.82
CA ASP A 210 -15.72 -10.21 -11.45
C ASP A 210 -14.59 -11.24 -11.62
N TYR A 211 -13.55 -11.16 -10.76
CA TYR A 211 -12.49 -12.17 -10.70
C TYR A 211 -12.93 -13.33 -9.80
N GLN A 212 -12.33 -14.50 -9.99
CA GLN A 212 -12.58 -15.68 -9.15
C GLN A 212 -11.43 -15.79 -8.13
N ASP A 213 -11.78 -16.15 -6.90
CA ASP A 213 -10.83 -16.29 -5.79
C ASP A 213 -9.94 -15.03 -5.64
N ASN A 214 -8.62 -15.18 -5.75
CA ASN A 214 -7.66 -14.07 -5.67
C ASN A 214 -6.96 -13.80 -7.02
N ALA A 215 -7.56 -14.25 -8.13
CA ALA A 215 -7.03 -14.02 -9.47
C ALA A 215 -7.41 -12.61 -9.99
N PHE A 216 -7.00 -11.57 -9.27
CA PHE A 216 -7.42 -10.18 -9.42
C PHE A 216 -7.40 -9.68 -10.88
N PHE A 217 -6.40 -10.09 -11.67
CA PHE A 217 -6.28 -9.66 -13.07
C PHE A 217 -6.99 -10.56 -14.09
N ASN A 218 -7.71 -11.62 -13.66
CA ASN A 218 -8.42 -12.50 -14.57
C ASN A 218 -9.87 -12.05 -14.85
N GLY A 219 -10.42 -11.19 -13.98
CA GLY A 219 -11.75 -10.62 -14.15
C GLY A 219 -11.81 -9.39 -15.06
N ASN A 220 -12.88 -8.63 -14.92
CA ASN A 220 -13.07 -7.35 -15.60
C ASN A 220 -12.20 -6.26 -14.96
N LYS A 221 -11.80 -5.29 -15.76
CA LYS A 221 -10.92 -4.20 -15.37
C LYS A 221 -11.39 -2.86 -15.91
N ARG A 222 -11.26 -1.81 -15.11
CA ARG A 222 -11.62 -0.46 -15.54
C ARG A 222 -10.70 0.59 -14.95
N LYS A 223 -10.01 1.33 -15.80
CA LYS A 223 -9.22 2.51 -15.40
C LYS A 223 -10.10 3.75 -15.42
N ILE A 224 -10.07 4.55 -14.34
CA ILE A 224 -10.82 5.79 -14.16
C ILE A 224 -9.84 6.88 -13.77
N ASN A 225 -9.76 7.96 -14.51
CA ASN A 225 -8.90 9.09 -14.15
C ASN A 225 -9.55 9.92 -13.03
N ILE A 226 -8.74 10.45 -12.14
CA ILE A 226 -9.16 11.44 -11.14
C ILE A 226 -8.85 12.83 -11.68
N SER A 227 -9.83 13.73 -11.64
CA SER A 227 -9.68 15.09 -12.14
C SER A 227 -8.87 15.98 -11.19
N LEU A 228 -7.62 15.56 -10.92
CA LEU A 228 -6.59 16.26 -10.15
C LEU A 228 -5.25 16.17 -10.92
N PRO A 229 -5.10 16.88 -12.06
CA PRO A 229 -3.86 16.80 -12.82
C PRO A 229 -2.68 17.32 -11.99
N PHE A 230 -1.50 16.72 -12.23
CA PHE A 230 -0.24 17.03 -11.54
C PHE A 230 -0.24 16.70 -10.03
N HIS A 231 -1.04 15.69 -9.64
CA HIS A 231 -1.01 15.13 -8.28
C HIS A 231 -0.55 13.68 -8.32
N GLN A 232 0.27 13.32 -7.36
CA GLN A 232 0.50 11.93 -6.98
C GLN A 232 -0.62 11.52 -6.02
N ILE A 233 -1.07 10.29 -6.12
CA ILE A 233 -1.96 9.64 -5.14
C ILE A 233 -1.15 8.50 -4.54
N GLU A 234 -1.06 8.43 -3.21
CA GLU A 234 -0.19 7.48 -2.53
C GLU A 234 -0.96 6.38 -1.80
N GLY A 235 -2.17 6.64 -1.36
CA GLY A 235 -2.95 5.64 -0.64
C GLY A 235 -4.43 5.66 -0.98
N ILE A 236 -5.12 4.57 -0.64
CA ILE A 236 -6.57 4.43 -0.80
C ILE A 236 -7.16 3.60 0.33
N ALA A 237 -8.25 4.05 0.91
CA ALA A 237 -9.03 3.30 1.89
C ALA A 237 -10.52 3.37 1.59
N SER A 238 -11.30 2.47 2.19
CA SER A 238 -12.76 2.46 2.11
C SER A 238 -13.35 2.27 3.50
N GLU A 239 -14.30 3.14 3.86
CA GLU A 239 -15.08 3.03 5.10
C GLU A 239 -15.98 1.78 5.11
N ASN A 240 -16.38 1.29 3.95
CA ASN A 240 -17.36 0.21 3.77
C ASN A 240 -16.73 -1.01 3.05
N GLY A 241 -15.51 -1.35 3.40
CA GLY A 241 -14.78 -2.49 2.86
C GLY A 241 -15.33 -3.84 3.25
#